data_5a35a8711c7808fdee2875149602ea14
#
_entry.id   5a35a8711c7808fdee2875149602ea14
#
_cell.length_a   1.000
_cell.length_b   1.000
_cell.length_c   1.000
_cell.angle_alpha   90.00
_cell.angle_beta   90.00
_cell.angle_gamma   90.00
#
_symmetry.space_group_name_H-M   'P 1'
#
loop_
_entity.id
_entity.type
_entity.pdbx_description
1 polymer ?
#
loop_
_entity_poly.entity_id
_entity_poly.type
_entity_poly.pdbx_seq_one_letter_code
_entity_poly.pdbx_strand_id
1 'polypeptide(L)'
;MVYKVTLIPGDGIGPEVTNAAIRVLEATGVQFDWEVVEAGQKVIAEKGTPLPESVLESMRKNKIGLKGPLTTPIGGGFRSVNVSLRQMLDLYASVRPARSIAGEGTLYSDVDLVVVREATEELYSGVEHWVDRDHSAAETIGIVTRKASERIVKFAFEYALKEKRHKVTAVHKANIMKYTGGLFQEVAQKIAKSYPTIQFEERLIDNMAMQLVKKPQDYDVVVTTNLFGDILSDLCSGLAGGLGITPGAIIGADMALFEPVHGSAPKYAGQDKVDPVATILSGEMMLKYLGERKAAEKVWNAVYETIKEKRHVTYDLALPGYTSRPVPPSKCSEMTDEIVKRVEAR
;
A
#
# COMPACT_ATOMS: atom_id res chain seq x y z
N MET A 1 25.20 3.86 9.87
CA MET A 1 24.44 2.70 10.45
C MET A 1 24.04 1.82 9.30
N VAL A 2 24.07 0.47 9.47
CA VAL A 2 23.62 -0.48 8.45
C VAL A 2 22.26 -1.01 8.91
N TYR A 3 21.24 -0.87 8.07
CA TYR A 3 19.90 -1.36 8.36
C TYR A 3 19.71 -2.78 7.83
N LYS A 4 19.37 -3.72 8.72
CA LYS A 4 18.98 -5.08 8.29
C LYS A 4 17.54 -5.08 7.87
N VAL A 5 17.27 -5.49 6.63
CA VAL A 5 15.93 -5.45 6.03
C VAL A 5 15.63 -6.80 5.38
N THR A 6 14.47 -7.36 5.70
CA THR A 6 13.95 -8.53 5.00
C THR A 6 13.50 -8.11 3.61
N LEU A 7 14.05 -8.77 2.57
CA LEU A 7 13.66 -8.55 1.18
C LEU A 7 12.87 -9.75 0.66
N ILE A 8 11.66 -9.51 0.21
CA ILE A 8 10.81 -10.52 -0.44
C ILE A 8 10.60 -10.08 -1.89
N PRO A 9 11.33 -10.64 -2.86
CA PRO A 9 11.21 -10.21 -4.27
C PRO A 9 9.81 -10.38 -4.85
N GLY A 10 9.06 -11.41 -4.43
CA GLY A 10 7.71 -11.67 -4.87
C GLY A 10 7.61 -12.44 -6.20
N ASP A 11 6.40 -12.40 -6.79
CA ASP A 11 6.03 -13.11 -8.01
C ASP A 11 5.94 -12.17 -9.22
N GLY A 12 5.94 -12.76 -10.42
CA GLY A 12 5.68 -12.05 -11.66
C GLY A 12 6.69 -10.92 -11.89
N ILE A 13 6.21 -9.67 -11.89
CA ILE A 13 7.05 -8.47 -12.05
C ILE A 13 7.84 -8.13 -10.77
N GLY A 14 7.58 -8.81 -9.67
CA GLY A 14 8.17 -8.53 -8.35
C GLY A 14 9.69 -8.39 -8.34
N PRO A 15 10.46 -9.37 -8.85
CA PRO A 15 11.93 -9.27 -8.88
C PRO A 15 12.45 -8.05 -9.64
N GLU A 16 11.76 -7.63 -10.70
CA GLU A 16 12.12 -6.49 -11.53
C GLU A 16 11.92 -5.17 -10.77
N VAL A 17 10.74 -4.97 -10.18
CA VAL A 17 10.43 -3.72 -9.46
C VAL A 17 11.13 -3.62 -8.09
N THR A 18 11.40 -4.75 -7.42
CA THR A 18 12.17 -4.74 -6.17
C THR A 18 13.65 -4.44 -6.42
N ASN A 19 14.24 -4.98 -7.49
CA ASN A 19 15.61 -4.64 -7.88
C ASN A 19 15.73 -3.15 -8.23
N ALA A 20 14.76 -2.58 -8.93
CA ALA A 20 14.69 -1.16 -9.19
C ALA A 20 14.67 -0.33 -7.90
N ALA A 21 13.83 -0.72 -6.93
CA ALA A 21 13.75 -0.05 -5.64
C ALA A 21 15.05 -0.13 -4.85
N ILE A 22 15.70 -1.30 -4.79
CA ILE A 22 17.00 -1.49 -4.12
C ILE A 22 18.04 -0.52 -4.70
N ARG A 23 18.19 -0.48 -6.02
CA ARG A 23 19.16 0.40 -6.71
C ARG A 23 18.94 1.88 -6.35
N VAL A 24 17.70 2.32 -6.32
CA VAL A 24 17.36 3.71 -5.98
C VAL A 24 17.62 4.01 -4.49
N LEU A 25 17.30 3.06 -3.60
CA LEU A 25 17.53 3.21 -2.17
C LEU A 25 19.02 3.25 -1.83
N GLU A 26 19.82 2.39 -2.44
CA GLU A 26 21.28 2.35 -2.25
C GLU A 26 21.96 3.62 -2.79
N ALA A 27 21.46 4.18 -3.89
CA ALA A 27 21.93 5.45 -4.46
C ALA A 27 21.78 6.65 -3.51
N THR A 28 20.92 6.55 -2.48
CA THR A 28 20.81 7.59 -1.44
C THR A 28 22.03 7.67 -0.51
N GLY A 29 22.89 6.64 -0.51
CA GLY A 29 24.01 6.48 0.41
C GLY A 29 23.66 5.80 1.74
N VAL A 30 22.38 5.51 2.00
CA VAL A 30 21.94 4.72 3.16
C VAL A 30 22.39 3.26 2.97
N GLN A 31 22.97 2.68 4.01
CA GLN A 31 23.52 1.32 3.95
C GLN A 31 22.48 0.30 4.41
N PHE A 32 22.24 -0.71 3.57
CA PHE A 32 21.32 -1.82 3.84
C PHE A 32 22.06 -3.16 3.83
N ASP A 33 21.61 -4.07 4.71
CA ASP A 33 21.93 -5.49 4.70
C ASP A 33 20.64 -6.25 4.37
N TRP A 34 20.48 -6.61 3.09
CA TRP A 34 19.28 -7.25 2.58
C TRP A 34 19.27 -8.74 2.85
N GLU A 35 18.42 -9.20 3.78
CA GLU A 35 18.15 -10.62 4.00
C GLU A 35 17.06 -11.08 3.03
N VAL A 36 17.48 -11.71 1.91
CA VAL A 36 16.55 -12.17 0.87
C VAL A 36 15.85 -13.45 1.30
N VAL A 37 14.54 -13.45 1.28
CA VAL A 37 13.69 -14.61 1.56
C VAL A 37 12.61 -14.76 0.48
N GLU A 38 12.30 -16.00 0.11
CA GLU A 38 11.37 -16.31 -0.96
C GLU A 38 9.98 -16.63 -0.43
N ALA A 39 8.95 -16.02 -1.03
CA ALA A 39 7.53 -16.29 -0.79
C ALA A 39 6.75 -16.25 -2.11
N GLY A 40 5.51 -16.74 -2.09
CA GLY A 40 4.60 -16.71 -3.22
C GLY A 40 4.53 -18.00 -4.01
N GLN A 41 4.09 -17.91 -5.26
CA GLN A 41 3.81 -19.08 -6.08
C GLN A 41 5.04 -19.94 -6.39
N LYS A 42 6.20 -19.30 -6.55
CA LYS A 42 7.46 -19.97 -6.92
C LYS A 42 7.90 -21.04 -5.91
N VAL A 43 7.66 -20.79 -4.62
CA VAL A 43 8.17 -21.67 -3.56
C VAL A 43 7.24 -22.81 -3.19
N ILE A 44 6.01 -22.84 -3.70
CA ILE A 44 5.01 -23.88 -3.37
C ILE A 44 5.53 -25.28 -3.74
N ALA A 45 6.15 -25.43 -4.92
CA ALA A 45 6.64 -26.73 -5.37
C ALA A 45 7.76 -27.29 -4.48
N GLU A 46 8.60 -26.45 -3.92
CA GLU A 46 9.74 -26.83 -3.08
C GLU A 46 9.37 -26.91 -1.58
N LYS A 47 8.60 -25.93 -1.09
CA LYS A 47 8.32 -25.77 0.34
C LYS A 47 6.94 -26.27 0.76
N GLY A 48 6.06 -26.64 -0.19
CA GLY A 48 4.69 -27.06 0.10
C GLY A 48 3.75 -25.95 0.58
N THR A 49 4.25 -24.72 0.68
CA THR A 49 3.50 -23.53 1.14
C THR A 49 3.98 -22.28 0.41
N PRO A 50 3.08 -21.34 0.10
CA PRO A 50 3.48 -20.06 -0.48
C PRO A 50 4.08 -19.09 0.55
N LEU A 51 3.99 -19.40 1.85
CA LEU A 51 4.55 -18.60 2.95
C LEU A 51 5.38 -19.51 3.86
N PRO A 52 6.66 -19.74 3.55
CA PRO A 52 7.57 -20.49 4.42
C PRO A 52 7.82 -19.77 5.76
N GLU A 53 8.06 -20.55 6.82
CA GLU A 53 8.34 -20.00 8.17
C GLU A 53 9.58 -19.09 8.17
N SER A 54 10.56 -19.35 7.32
CA SER A 54 11.78 -18.51 7.17
C SER A 54 11.46 -17.04 6.86
N VAL A 55 10.36 -16.76 6.18
CA VAL A 55 9.88 -15.38 5.92
C VAL A 55 9.43 -14.71 7.21
N LEU A 56 8.67 -15.44 8.03
CA LEU A 56 8.17 -14.93 9.31
C LEU A 56 9.32 -14.74 10.31
N GLU A 57 10.27 -15.67 10.35
CA GLU A 57 11.47 -15.59 11.18
C GLU A 57 12.34 -14.38 10.82
N SER A 58 12.61 -14.17 9.51
CA SER A 58 13.34 -13.02 9.02
C SER A 58 12.64 -11.71 9.39
N MET A 59 11.31 -11.61 9.18
CA MET A 59 10.54 -10.43 9.56
C MET A 59 10.54 -10.18 11.07
N ARG A 60 10.40 -11.22 11.91
CA ARG A 60 10.46 -11.08 13.37
C ARG A 60 11.84 -10.61 13.85
N LYS A 61 12.91 -11.06 13.20
CA LYS A 61 14.30 -10.69 13.50
C LYS A 61 14.62 -9.27 13.07
N ASN A 62 14.33 -8.93 11.83
CA ASN A 62 14.74 -7.65 11.23
C ASN A 62 13.74 -6.51 11.52
N LYS A 63 12.49 -6.83 11.82
CA LYS A 63 11.38 -5.90 12.12
C LYS A 63 10.95 -5.04 10.95
N ILE A 64 11.70 -5.01 9.86
CA ILE A 64 11.48 -4.20 8.68
C ILE A 64 11.64 -5.07 7.45
N GLY A 65 10.71 -4.92 6.50
CA GLY A 65 10.77 -5.62 5.23
C GLY A 65 10.39 -4.74 4.05
N LEU A 66 10.98 -5.03 2.90
CA LEU A 66 10.56 -4.54 1.59
C LEU A 66 10.09 -5.73 0.77
N LYS A 67 8.90 -5.63 0.17
CA LYS A 67 8.28 -6.75 -0.53
C LYS A 67 7.75 -6.33 -1.90
N GLY A 68 8.04 -7.13 -2.91
CA GLY A 68 7.34 -7.07 -4.20
C GLY A 68 5.95 -7.70 -4.13
N PRO A 69 5.17 -7.60 -5.20
CA PRO A 69 3.84 -8.16 -5.28
C PRO A 69 3.87 -9.70 -5.21
N LEU A 70 2.87 -10.29 -4.54
CA LEU A 70 2.67 -11.73 -4.45
C LEU A 70 1.38 -12.16 -5.15
N THR A 71 1.43 -13.29 -5.85
CA THR A 71 0.26 -13.89 -6.50
C THR A 71 -0.53 -14.68 -5.48
N THR A 72 -1.83 -14.40 -5.38
CA THR A 72 -2.78 -15.26 -4.69
C THR A 72 -3.46 -16.15 -5.73
N PRO A 73 -3.27 -17.50 -5.71
CA PRO A 73 -3.95 -18.39 -6.62
C PRO A 73 -5.47 -18.27 -6.51
N ILE A 74 -6.17 -18.22 -7.65
CA ILE A 74 -7.64 -18.25 -7.69
C ILE A 74 -8.08 -19.72 -7.63
N GLY A 75 -9.00 -20.05 -6.75
CA GLY A 75 -9.72 -21.34 -6.83
C GLY A 75 -9.15 -22.50 -6.05
N GLY A 76 -8.53 -22.32 -4.89
CA GLY A 76 -8.40 -23.39 -3.95
C GLY A 76 -7.08 -23.59 -3.22
N GLY A 77 -7.19 -24.01 -1.98
CA GLY A 77 -6.14 -24.61 -1.16
C GLY A 77 -5.36 -23.66 -0.26
N PHE A 78 -4.99 -22.47 -0.71
CA PHE A 78 -4.22 -21.54 0.11
C PHE A 78 -4.94 -20.20 0.30
N ARG A 79 -4.92 -19.71 1.53
CA ARG A 79 -5.29 -18.32 1.82
C ARG A 79 -4.31 -17.35 1.16
N SER A 80 -4.75 -16.12 0.92
CA SER A 80 -3.86 -15.07 0.43
C SER A 80 -2.62 -14.93 1.31
N VAL A 81 -1.45 -15.02 0.67
CA VAL A 81 -0.15 -14.86 1.35
C VAL A 81 -0.06 -13.51 2.06
N ASN A 82 -0.56 -12.46 1.41
CA ASN A 82 -0.58 -11.11 2.00
C ASN A 82 -1.45 -11.06 3.26
N VAL A 83 -2.64 -11.69 3.24
CA VAL A 83 -3.52 -11.77 4.42
C VAL A 83 -2.85 -12.57 5.54
N SER A 84 -2.24 -13.72 5.20
CA SER A 84 -1.53 -14.56 6.18
C SER A 84 -0.36 -13.81 6.82
N LEU A 85 0.47 -13.11 6.05
CA LEU A 85 1.56 -12.26 6.57
C LEU A 85 1.05 -11.22 7.57
N ARG A 86 -0.01 -10.50 7.21
CA ARG A 86 -0.62 -9.46 8.06
C ARG A 86 -1.10 -10.02 9.39
N GLN A 87 -1.80 -11.15 9.34
CA GLN A 87 -2.36 -11.80 10.53
C GLN A 87 -1.27 -12.43 11.42
N MET A 88 -0.32 -13.17 10.83
CA MET A 88 0.71 -13.89 11.60
C MET A 88 1.76 -12.96 12.22
N LEU A 89 1.96 -11.77 11.66
CA LEU A 89 2.88 -10.75 12.16
C LEU A 89 2.18 -9.57 12.84
N ASP A 90 0.85 -9.63 13.01
CA ASP A 90 -0.01 -8.56 13.55
C ASP A 90 0.26 -7.19 12.92
N LEU A 91 0.43 -7.18 11.58
CA LEU A 91 0.57 -5.97 10.79
C LEU A 91 -0.82 -5.40 10.49
N TYR A 92 -1.33 -4.59 11.41
CA TYR A 92 -2.75 -4.23 11.46
C TYR A 92 -3.12 -2.97 10.67
N ALA A 93 -2.17 -2.05 10.44
CA ALA A 93 -2.44 -0.78 9.79
C ALA A 93 -1.86 -0.75 8.38
N SER A 94 -2.70 -0.89 7.35
CA SER A 94 -2.31 -0.66 5.97
C SER A 94 -2.42 0.82 5.64
N VAL A 95 -1.29 1.45 5.31
CA VAL A 95 -1.17 2.87 4.99
C VAL A 95 -0.93 3.00 3.48
N ARG A 96 -1.85 3.62 2.79
CA ARG A 96 -1.83 3.77 1.32
C ARG A 96 -1.97 5.24 0.94
N PRO A 97 -0.86 5.97 0.74
CA PRO A 97 -0.90 7.33 0.24
C PRO A 97 -1.34 7.35 -1.23
N ALA A 98 -2.25 8.23 -1.57
CA ALA A 98 -2.62 8.56 -2.94
C ALA A 98 -2.28 10.03 -3.18
N ARG A 99 -1.25 10.26 -3.96
CA ARG A 99 -0.75 11.59 -4.25
C ARG A 99 -0.54 11.78 -5.74
N SER A 100 -1.16 12.81 -6.31
CA SER A 100 -0.93 13.19 -7.70
C SER A 100 0.53 13.57 -7.92
N ILE A 101 1.18 12.92 -8.88
CA ILE A 101 2.53 13.25 -9.31
C ILE A 101 2.43 14.03 -10.62
N ALA A 102 2.68 15.33 -10.55
CA ALA A 102 2.81 16.27 -11.65
C ALA A 102 1.88 16.12 -12.86
N GLY A 103 0.79 16.76 -12.80
CA GLY A 103 0.19 17.64 -13.82
C GLY A 103 -0.63 17.03 -14.92
N GLU A 104 -0.14 16.51 -15.97
CA GLU A 104 -0.92 16.11 -17.14
C GLU A 104 -1.21 14.62 -17.11
N GLY A 105 -2.51 14.27 -17.19
CA GLY A 105 -2.98 12.91 -17.39
C GLY A 105 -3.53 12.22 -16.15
N THR A 106 -3.49 12.83 -14.98
CA THR A 106 -4.29 12.42 -13.83
C THR A 106 -5.67 13.07 -13.90
N LEU A 107 -6.69 12.40 -13.36
CA LEU A 107 -8.03 13.01 -13.26
C LEU A 107 -8.00 14.28 -12.39
N TYR A 108 -7.09 14.35 -11.44
CA TYR A 108 -6.90 15.45 -10.50
C TYR A 108 -5.41 15.72 -10.29
N SER A 109 -5.01 16.98 -10.35
CA SER A 109 -3.62 17.43 -10.19
C SER A 109 -3.20 17.65 -8.72
N ASP A 110 -4.16 17.67 -7.80
CA ASP A 110 -4.02 18.14 -6.42
C ASP A 110 -4.51 17.14 -5.36
N VAL A 111 -4.55 15.86 -5.70
CA VAL A 111 -4.84 14.79 -4.73
C VAL A 111 -3.63 14.57 -3.83
N ASP A 112 -3.82 14.68 -2.53
CA ASP A 112 -2.84 14.30 -1.51
C ASP A 112 -3.56 13.80 -0.26
N LEU A 113 -3.99 12.54 -0.29
CA LEU A 113 -4.68 11.90 0.81
C LEU A 113 -4.06 10.54 1.17
N VAL A 114 -4.39 10.03 2.33
CA VAL A 114 -3.90 8.74 2.81
C VAL A 114 -5.06 7.89 3.30
N VAL A 115 -5.17 6.66 2.82
CA VAL A 115 -6.10 5.68 3.35
C VAL A 115 -5.39 4.82 4.40
N VAL A 116 -5.89 4.86 5.63
CA VAL A 116 -5.47 4.00 6.75
C VAL A 116 -6.53 2.92 6.93
N ARG A 117 -6.18 1.71 6.49
CA ARG A 117 -7.05 0.54 6.44
C ARG A 117 -6.71 -0.41 7.59
N GLU A 118 -7.70 -0.85 8.36
CA GLU A 118 -7.54 -2.04 9.20
C GLU A 118 -7.24 -3.26 8.31
N ALA A 119 -6.28 -4.11 8.66
CA ALA A 119 -5.77 -5.12 7.74
C ALA A 119 -5.79 -6.57 8.28
N THR A 120 -6.37 -6.82 9.46
CA THR A 120 -6.28 -8.14 10.13
C THR A 120 -7.59 -8.86 10.37
N GLU A 121 -8.72 -8.17 10.31
CA GLU A 121 -10.05 -8.75 10.62
C GLU A 121 -11.11 -8.46 9.54
N GLU A 122 -12.36 -8.42 9.89
CA GLU A 122 -13.55 -8.26 9.05
C GLU A 122 -13.78 -9.49 8.16
N LEU A 123 -14.19 -9.32 6.90
CA LEU A 123 -14.39 -10.43 5.92
C LEU A 123 -13.07 -11.16 5.60
N TYR A 124 -11.94 -10.49 5.77
CA TYR A 124 -10.60 -11.07 5.56
C TYR A 124 -10.17 -12.06 6.64
N SER A 125 -10.96 -12.21 7.72
CA SER A 125 -10.78 -13.30 8.70
C SER A 125 -11.01 -14.67 8.06
N GLY A 126 -11.71 -14.73 6.92
CA GLY A 126 -11.95 -15.95 6.15
C GLY A 126 -12.91 -16.92 6.84
N VAL A 127 -13.85 -16.40 7.63
CA VAL A 127 -14.96 -17.18 8.20
C VAL A 127 -16.05 -17.22 7.15
N GLU A 128 -16.03 -18.26 6.34
CA GLU A 128 -17.00 -18.46 5.26
C GLU A 128 -17.28 -19.94 5.04
N HIS A 129 -18.49 -20.27 4.62
CA HIS A 129 -18.90 -21.64 4.32
C HIS A 129 -20.13 -21.69 3.39
N TRP A 130 -20.34 -22.85 2.82
CA TRP A 130 -21.57 -23.16 2.12
C TRP A 130 -22.70 -23.43 3.11
N VAL A 131 -23.85 -22.82 2.89
CA VAL A 131 -25.02 -23.00 3.76
C VAL A 131 -25.65 -24.38 3.53
N ASP A 132 -25.56 -24.90 2.32
CA ASP A 132 -26.11 -26.19 1.91
C ASP A 132 -25.10 -27.08 1.16
N ARG A 133 -25.46 -28.38 1.02
CA ARG A 133 -24.61 -29.38 0.36
C ARG A 133 -24.52 -29.21 -1.15
N ASP A 134 -25.49 -28.57 -1.75
CA ASP A 134 -25.57 -28.35 -3.19
C ASP A 134 -24.83 -27.07 -3.65
N HIS A 135 -24.18 -26.41 -2.71
CA HIS A 135 -23.46 -25.16 -2.93
C HIS A 135 -24.33 -24.04 -3.54
N SER A 136 -25.63 -24.03 -3.21
CA SER A 136 -26.60 -23.08 -3.74
C SER A 136 -26.61 -21.76 -3.00
N ALA A 137 -26.10 -21.74 -1.75
CA ALA A 137 -25.98 -20.55 -0.92
C ALA A 137 -24.69 -20.59 -0.10
N ALA A 138 -24.04 -19.44 0.05
CA ALA A 138 -22.84 -19.26 0.85
C ALA A 138 -22.98 -18.05 1.78
N GLU A 139 -22.31 -18.09 2.91
CA GLU A 139 -22.21 -16.94 3.81
C GLU A 139 -20.77 -16.66 4.23
N THR A 140 -20.48 -15.38 4.43
CA THR A 140 -19.21 -14.86 4.94
C THR A 140 -19.51 -14.01 6.16
N ILE A 141 -18.80 -14.24 7.26
CA ILE A 141 -18.99 -13.53 8.52
C ILE A 141 -17.91 -12.47 8.69
N GLY A 142 -18.31 -11.20 8.67
CA GLY A 142 -17.44 -10.07 8.96
C GLY A 142 -17.36 -9.82 10.46
N ILE A 143 -16.16 -9.91 11.04
CA ILE A 143 -15.90 -9.70 12.46
C ILE A 143 -15.19 -8.37 12.65
N VAL A 144 -15.80 -7.44 13.38
CA VAL A 144 -15.20 -6.15 13.77
C VAL A 144 -15.10 -6.10 15.27
N THR A 145 -13.87 -5.96 15.79
CA THR A 145 -13.64 -5.92 17.22
C THR A 145 -13.36 -4.50 17.72
N ARG A 146 -13.70 -4.24 18.99
CA ARG A 146 -13.37 -2.96 19.62
C ARG A 146 -11.85 -2.73 19.66
N LYS A 147 -11.08 -3.77 19.96
CA LYS A 147 -9.61 -3.70 20.02
C LYS A 147 -9.00 -3.27 18.68
N ALA A 148 -9.41 -3.87 17.57
CA ALA A 148 -8.88 -3.53 16.26
C ALA A 148 -9.37 -2.14 15.79
N SER A 149 -10.63 -1.80 16.06
CA SER A 149 -11.17 -0.46 15.79
C SER A 149 -10.41 0.63 16.58
N GLU A 150 -10.14 0.41 17.87
CA GLU A 150 -9.37 1.35 18.70
C GLU A 150 -7.96 1.55 18.18
N ARG A 151 -7.24 0.48 17.86
CA ARG A 151 -5.84 0.59 17.40
C ARG A 151 -5.72 1.26 16.04
N ILE A 152 -6.62 0.96 15.09
CA ILE A 152 -6.52 1.55 13.75
C ILE A 152 -6.93 3.03 13.74
N VAL A 153 -7.97 3.39 14.49
CA VAL A 153 -8.38 4.79 14.60
C VAL A 153 -7.31 5.61 15.32
N LYS A 154 -6.77 5.09 16.45
CA LYS A 154 -5.66 5.74 17.15
C LYS A 154 -4.45 5.92 16.24
N PHE A 155 -4.08 4.89 15.49
CA PHE A 155 -3.00 4.95 14.50
C PHE A 155 -3.23 6.08 13.48
N ALA A 156 -4.45 6.22 12.93
CA ALA A 156 -4.76 7.25 11.96
C ALA A 156 -4.57 8.67 12.52
N PHE A 157 -4.98 8.93 13.77
CA PHE A 157 -4.74 10.21 14.41
C PHE A 157 -3.25 10.47 14.72
N GLU A 158 -2.53 9.46 15.20
CA GLU A 158 -1.09 9.55 15.47
C GLU A 158 -0.30 9.76 14.17
N TYR A 159 -0.71 9.07 13.09
CA TYR A 159 -0.18 9.30 11.76
C TYR A 159 -0.44 10.74 11.28
N ALA A 160 -1.64 11.24 11.47
CA ALA A 160 -2.00 12.62 11.11
C ALA A 160 -1.10 13.64 11.83
N LEU A 161 -0.89 13.48 13.14
CA LEU A 161 0.02 14.35 13.90
C LEU A 161 1.47 14.25 13.41
N LYS A 162 1.99 13.03 13.21
CA LYS A 162 3.37 12.77 12.80
C LYS A 162 3.69 13.34 11.43
N GLU A 163 2.75 13.21 10.49
CA GLU A 163 2.90 13.65 9.09
C GLU A 163 2.29 15.06 8.84
N LYS A 164 1.94 15.78 9.93
CA LYS A 164 1.38 17.15 9.88
C LYS A 164 0.12 17.27 9.02
N ARG A 165 -0.73 16.25 9.07
CA ARG A 165 -2.05 16.24 8.48
C ARG A 165 -3.05 16.93 9.39
N HIS A 166 -4.14 17.43 8.83
CA HIS A 166 -5.06 18.31 9.56
C HIS A 166 -6.41 17.69 9.84
N LYS A 167 -6.79 16.65 9.06
CA LYS A 167 -8.13 16.07 9.14
C LYS A 167 -8.10 14.55 9.08
N VAL A 168 -8.92 13.91 9.92
CA VAL A 168 -9.22 12.47 9.87
C VAL A 168 -10.70 12.28 9.57
N THR A 169 -11.00 11.53 8.50
CA THR A 169 -12.34 11.13 8.11
C THR A 169 -12.54 9.64 8.40
N ALA A 170 -13.43 9.29 9.35
CA ALA A 170 -13.81 7.91 9.61
C ALA A 170 -14.89 7.45 8.65
N VAL A 171 -14.67 6.33 7.95
CA VAL A 171 -15.60 5.80 6.95
C VAL A 171 -16.18 4.48 7.42
N HIS A 172 -17.52 4.38 7.40
CA HIS A 172 -18.27 3.22 7.90
C HIS A 172 -19.62 3.06 7.17
N LYS A 173 -20.41 2.05 7.56
CA LYS A 173 -21.79 1.85 7.08
C LYS A 173 -22.77 1.60 8.24
N ALA A 174 -22.65 2.36 9.32
CA ALA A 174 -23.43 2.18 10.56
C ALA A 174 -24.96 2.36 10.38
N ASN A 175 -25.40 3.03 9.31
CA ASN A 175 -26.83 3.13 8.99
C ASN A 175 -27.46 1.78 8.58
N ILE A 176 -26.67 0.83 8.07
CA ILE A 176 -27.07 -0.54 7.71
C ILE A 176 -26.48 -1.55 8.67
N MET A 177 -25.15 -1.56 8.82
CA MET A 177 -24.43 -2.48 9.72
C MET A 177 -24.40 -1.91 11.14
N LYS A 178 -25.54 -2.06 11.84
CA LYS A 178 -25.79 -1.42 13.15
C LYS A 178 -24.77 -1.80 14.22
N TYR A 179 -24.32 -3.05 14.21
CA TYR A 179 -23.37 -3.55 15.23
C TYR A 179 -21.92 -3.36 14.78
N THR A 180 -21.50 -3.91 13.66
CA THR A 180 -20.09 -3.86 13.21
C THR A 180 -19.71 -2.43 12.80
N GLY A 181 -20.47 -1.80 11.92
CA GLY A 181 -20.26 -0.41 11.53
C GLY A 181 -20.49 0.59 12.67
N GLY A 182 -21.52 0.33 13.51
CA GLY A 182 -21.80 1.15 14.69
C GLY A 182 -20.72 1.08 15.76
N LEU A 183 -20.11 -0.10 15.97
CA LEU A 183 -18.96 -0.25 16.87
C LEU A 183 -17.76 0.57 16.39
N PHE A 184 -17.43 0.48 15.11
CA PHE A 184 -16.34 1.26 14.53
C PHE A 184 -16.60 2.77 14.67
N GLN A 185 -17.83 3.22 14.36
CA GLN A 185 -18.27 4.61 14.49
C GLN A 185 -18.12 5.11 15.93
N GLU A 186 -18.68 4.40 16.92
CA GLU A 186 -18.60 4.74 18.34
C GLU A 186 -17.13 4.93 18.79
N VAL A 187 -16.27 3.99 18.40
CA VAL A 187 -14.85 4.01 18.73
C VAL A 187 -14.16 5.23 18.09
N ALA A 188 -14.45 5.51 16.82
CA ALA A 188 -13.86 6.66 16.14
C ALA A 188 -14.24 7.99 16.80
N GLN A 189 -15.52 8.17 17.14
CA GLN A 189 -16.02 9.35 17.85
C GLN A 189 -15.38 9.50 19.25
N LYS A 190 -15.18 8.39 19.97
CA LYS A 190 -14.57 8.41 21.29
C LYS A 190 -13.09 8.82 21.22
N ILE A 191 -12.32 8.23 20.31
CA ILE A 191 -10.89 8.49 20.16
C ILE A 191 -10.64 9.92 19.66
N ALA A 192 -11.43 10.41 18.71
CA ALA A 192 -11.33 11.77 18.16
C ALA A 192 -11.30 12.86 19.26
N LYS A 193 -12.02 12.67 20.35
CA LYS A 193 -12.05 13.61 21.50
C LYS A 193 -10.67 13.79 22.14
N SER A 194 -9.76 12.82 21.99
CA SER A 194 -8.40 12.90 22.53
C SER A 194 -7.42 13.65 21.62
N TYR A 195 -7.86 14.05 20.41
CA TYR A 195 -7.04 14.72 19.40
C TYR A 195 -7.66 16.06 18.95
N PRO A 196 -7.82 17.05 19.85
CA PRO A 196 -8.59 18.26 19.56
C PRO A 196 -7.96 19.16 18.49
N THR A 197 -6.70 18.95 18.13
CA THR A 197 -6.00 19.71 17.08
C THR A 197 -6.22 19.13 15.68
N ILE A 198 -6.80 17.94 15.57
CA ILE A 198 -7.11 17.29 14.30
C ILE A 198 -8.61 17.40 14.05
N GLN A 199 -8.99 17.94 12.90
CA GLN A 199 -10.40 17.96 12.49
C GLN A 199 -10.90 16.53 12.30
N PHE A 200 -12.06 16.21 12.88
CA PHE A 200 -12.69 14.91 12.71
C PHE A 200 -14.02 15.03 11.98
N GLU A 201 -14.26 14.14 11.05
CA GLU A 201 -15.56 13.97 10.40
C GLU A 201 -15.85 12.49 10.11
N GLU A 202 -17.10 12.20 9.81
CA GLU A 202 -17.56 10.85 9.47
C GLU A 202 -18.26 10.86 8.12
N ARG A 203 -18.12 9.73 7.39
CA ARG A 203 -18.82 9.51 6.11
C ARG A 203 -19.33 8.09 6.01
N LEU A 204 -20.50 7.93 5.42
CA LEU A 204 -20.94 6.62 4.92
C LEU A 204 -20.12 6.25 3.69
N ILE A 205 -19.76 4.97 3.56
CA ILE A 205 -18.88 4.47 2.50
C ILE A 205 -19.35 4.81 1.07
N ASP A 206 -20.65 4.69 0.81
CA ASP A 206 -21.27 5.05 -0.47
C ASP A 206 -21.16 6.55 -0.76
N ASN A 207 -21.40 7.38 0.24
CA ASN A 207 -21.20 8.82 0.12
C ASN A 207 -19.71 9.16 -0.05
N MET A 208 -18.81 8.49 0.69
CA MET A 208 -17.37 8.69 0.56
C MET A 208 -16.87 8.37 -0.84
N ALA A 209 -17.30 7.26 -1.42
CA ALA A 209 -16.93 6.89 -2.79
C ALA A 209 -17.34 7.98 -3.81
N MET A 210 -18.56 8.50 -3.70
CA MET A 210 -19.02 9.59 -4.56
C MET A 210 -18.25 10.89 -4.31
N GLN A 211 -17.97 11.23 -3.05
CA GLN A 211 -17.24 12.46 -2.72
C GLN A 211 -15.79 12.43 -3.20
N LEU A 212 -15.11 11.30 -3.09
CA LEU A 212 -13.75 11.13 -3.61
C LEU A 212 -13.68 11.39 -5.11
N VAL A 213 -14.69 10.94 -5.88
CA VAL A 213 -14.77 11.22 -7.32
C VAL A 213 -15.08 12.70 -7.60
N LYS A 214 -15.78 13.40 -6.72
CA LYS A 214 -16.16 14.80 -6.96
C LYS A 214 -15.15 15.81 -6.44
N LYS A 215 -14.56 15.55 -5.27
CA LYS A 215 -13.72 16.49 -4.52
C LYS A 215 -12.68 15.73 -3.67
N PRO A 216 -11.75 14.98 -4.28
CA PRO A 216 -10.74 14.23 -3.54
C PRO A 216 -9.86 15.12 -2.67
N GLN A 217 -9.62 16.36 -3.07
CA GLN A 217 -8.82 17.35 -2.36
C GLN A 217 -9.41 17.80 -1.01
N ASP A 218 -10.69 17.52 -0.76
CA ASP A 218 -11.34 17.84 0.52
C ASP A 218 -10.97 16.83 1.62
N TYR A 219 -10.27 15.75 1.30
CA TYR A 219 -9.90 14.68 2.21
C TYR A 219 -8.39 14.63 2.46
N ASP A 220 -8.01 14.19 3.67
CA ASP A 220 -6.62 14.17 4.11
C ASP A 220 -6.22 12.78 4.60
N VAL A 221 -6.64 12.37 5.81
CA VAL A 221 -6.47 10.98 6.28
C VAL A 221 -7.84 10.32 6.38
N VAL A 222 -8.01 9.22 5.68
CA VAL A 222 -9.24 8.41 5.69
C VAL A 222 -8.97 7.14 6.47
N VAL A 223 -9.73 6.88 7.55
CA VAL A 223 -9.61 5.65 8.33
C VAL A 223 -10.86 4.80 8.19
N THR A 224 -10.69 3.50 7.98
CA THR A 224 -11.82 2.59 7.76
C THR A 224 -11.47 1.13 8.03
N THR A 225 -12.48 0.26 8.00
CA THR A 225 -12.38 -1.19 8.11
C THR A 225 -11.73 -1.81 6.86
N ASN A 226 -11.49 -3.11 6.90
CA ASN A 226 -10.64 -3.81 5.94
C ASN A 226 -11.15 -3.73 4.49
N LEU A 227 -12.35 -4.21 4.20
CA LEU A 227 -12.89 -4.25 2.84
C LEU A 227 -13.08 -2.84 2.27
N PHE A 228 -13.64 -1.93 3.05
CA PHE A 228 -13.84 -0.56 2.59
C PHE A 228 -12.51 0.14 2.31
N GLY A 229 -11.49 -0.13 3.12
CA GLY A 229 -10.15 0.41 2.91
C GLY A 229 -9.49 -0.13 1.65
N ASP A 230 -9.71 -1.40 1.30
CA ASP A 230 -9.22 -1.98 0.04
C ASP A 230 -9.81 -1.26 -1.17
N ILE A 231 -11.15 -1.15 -1.19
CA ILE A 231 -11.86 -0.51 -2.30
C ILE A 231 -11.52 0.98 -2.42
N LEU A 232 -11.55 1.71 -1.31
CA LEU A 232 -11.28 3.15 -1.33
C LEU A 232 -9.84 3.48 -1.70
N SER A 233 -8.87 2.69 -1.27
CA SER A 233 -7.46 2.95 -1.60
C SER A 233 -7.19 2.76 -3.09
N ASP A 234 -7.80 1.76 -3.74
CA ASP A 234 -7.66 1.55 -5.18
C ASP A 234 -8.37 2.66 -5.96
N LEU A 235 -9.55 3.10 -5.50
CA LEU A 235 -10.22 4.28 -6.05
C LEU A 235 -9.32 5.52 -5.96
N CYS A 236 -8.75 5.80 -4.78
CA CYS A 236 -7.85 6.94 -4.57
C CYS A 236 -6.59 6.84 -5.46
N SER A 237 -6.04 5.64 -5.62
CA SER A 237 -4.91 5.40 -6.53
C SER A 237 -5.28 5.77 -7.97
N GLY A 238 -6.46 5.35 -8.43
CA GLY A 238 -6.97 5.72 -9.77
C GLY A 238 -7.13 7.23 -9.96
N LEU A 239 -7.59 7.94 -8.93
CA LEU A 239 -7.73 9.40 -8.96
C LEU A 239 -6.38 10.12 -9.02
N ALA A 240 -5.36 9.57 -8.37
CA ALA A 240 -4.03 10.17 -8.23
C ALA A 240 -3.05 9.82 -9.37
N GLY A 241 -3.41 8.89 -10.26
CA GLY A 241 -2.55 8.52 -11.41
C GLY A 241 -2.36 7.03 -11.63
N GLY A 242 -2.92 6.17 -10.78
CA GLY A 242 -2.94 4.72 -10.96
C GLY A 242 -2.11 3.93 -9.95
N LEU A 243 -2.29 2.61 -10.02
CA LEU A 243 -1.64 1.67 -9.09
C LEU A 243 -0.12 1.59 -9.29
N GLY A 244 0.39 1.85 -10.50
CA GLY A 244 1.83 1.81 -10.82
C GLY A 244 2.67 2.80 -10.02
N ILE A 245 2.06 3.89 -9.56
CA ILE A 245 2.72 4.93 -8.77
C ILE A 245 2.30 4.96 -7.29
N THR A 246 1.45 4.04 -6.85
CA THR A 246 0.89 4.05 -5.49
C THR A 246 1.68 3.14 -4.56
N PRO A 247 2.41 3.70 -3.58
CA PRO A 247 3.11 2.92 -2.57
C PRO A 247 2.17 2.44 -1.47
N GLY A 248 2.67 1.51 -0.66
CA GLY A 248 2.00 1.05 0.54
C GLY A 248 2.96 0.67 1.65
N ALA A 249 2.46 0.73 2.87
CA ALA A 249 3.10 0.19 4.05
C ALA A 249 2.08 -0.54 4.91
N ILE A 250 2.49 -1.61 5.56
CA ILE A 250 1.68 -2.32 6.53
C ILE A 250 2.43 -2.31 7.85
N ILE A 251 1.84 -1.67 8.84
CA ILE A 251 2.49 -1.33 10.10
C ILE A 251 1.87 -2.15 11.23
N GLY A 252 2.71 -2.78 12.02
CA GLY A 252 2.39 -3.41 13.30
C GLY A 252 2.84 -2.55 14.49
N ALA A 253 2.84 -3.16 15.67
CA ALA A 253 3.29 -2.45 16.89
C ALA A 253 4.80 -2.16 16.86
N ASP A 254 5.61 -3.12 16.38
CA ASP A 254 7.07 -3.05 16.38
C ASP A 254 7.70 -3.50 15.04
N MET A 255 6.88 -3.69 14.02
CA MET A 255 7.29 -4.15 12.69
C MET A 255 6.61 -3.35 11.59
N ALA A 256 7.27 -3.26 10.43
CA ALA A 256 6.72 -2.65 9.23
C ALA A 256 7.13 -3.42 7.98
N LEU A 257 6.20 -3.59 7.06
CA LEU A 257 6.41 -4.16 5.73
C LEU A 257 6.00 -3.16 4.67
N PHE A 258 6.91 -2.83 3.77
CA PHE A 258 6.69 -1.87 2.69
C PHE A 258 6.46 -2.63 1.39
N GLU A 259 5.38 -2.33 0.69
CA GLU A 259 4.97 -3.04 -0.51
C GLU A 259 4.18 -2.14 -1.46
N PRO A 260 4.29 -2.31 -2.79
CA PRO A 260 3.40 -1.61 -3.72
C PRO A 260 1.96 -2.13 -3.58
N VAL A 261 0.99 -1.29 -3.95
CA VAL A 261 -0.43 -1.67 -3.89
C VAL A 261 -0.81 -2.59 -5.05
N HIS A 262 -0.14 -2.48 -6.22
CA HIS A 262 -0.42 -3.30 -7.39
C HIS A 262 -0.09 -4.79 -7.20
N GLY A 263 -0.72 -5.64 -8.03
CA GLY A 263 -0.47 -7.09 -8.06
C GLY A 263 0.78 -7.49 -8.85
N SER A 264 0.99 -8.80 -8.97
CA SER A 264 2.19 -9.41 -9.58
C SER A 264 2.23 -9.38 -11.12
N ALA A 265 1.15 -9.04 -11.81
CA ALA A 265 1.04 -8.91 -13.26
C ALA A 265 1.89 -9.93 -14.07
N PRO A 266 1.69 -11.25 -13.90
CA PRO A 266 2.58 -12.29 -14.39
C PRO A 266 2.80 -12.27 -15.91
N LYS A 267 1.83 -11.72 -16.65
CA LYS A 267 1.93 -11.55 -18.12
C LYS A 267 3.05 -10.61 -18.57
N TYR A 268 3.56 -9.76 -17.68
CA TYR A 268 4.63 -8.80 -17.96
C TYR A 268 5.98 -9.18 -17.35
N ALA A 269 6.04 -10.30 -16.64
CA ALA A 269 7.27 -10.75 -15.98
C ALA A 269 8.45 -10.89 -16.96
N GLY A 270 9.59 -10.31 -16.61
CA GLY A 270 10.82 -10.37 -17.39
C GLY A 270 10.84 -9.56 -18.69
N GLN A 271 9.86 -8.68 -18.92
CA GLN A 271 9.78 -7.86 -20.13
C GLN A 271 10.46 -6.50 -20.02
N ASP A 272 10.96 -6.13 -18.84
CA ASP A 272 11.59 -4.81 -18.58
C ASP A 272 10.65 -3.63 -18.99
N LYS A 273 9.36 -3.76 -18.70
CA LYS A 273 8.33 -2.84 -19.23
C LYS A 273 7.52 -2.14 -18.15
N VAL A 274 7.47 -2.71 -16.95
CA VAL A 274 6.57 -2.27 -15.89
C VAL A 274 7.08 -1.04 -15.16
N ASP A 275 6.16 -0.29 -14.55
CA ASP A 275 6.49 0.88 -13.75
C ASP A 275 7.10 0.46 -12.40
N PRO A 276 8.32 0.89 -12.04
CA PRO A 276 8.95 0.59 -10.76
C PRO A 276 8.55 1.56 -9.64
N VAL A 277 7.85 2.64 -9.94
CA VAL A 277 7.66 3.79 -9.03
C VAL A 277 6.93 3.40 -7.75
N ALA A 278 5.88 2.60 -7.80
CA ALA A 278 5.15 2.20 -6.60
C ALA A 278 6.06 1.48 -5.59
N THR A 279 6.95 0.60 -6.05
CA THR A 279 7.89 -0.11 -5.17
C THR A 279 9.02 0.83 -4.70
N ILE A 280 9.52 1.72 -5.55
CA ILE A 280 10.49 2.76 -5.18
C ILE A 280 9.92 3.66 -4.09
N LEU A 281 8.68 4.13 -4.25
CA LEU A 281 8.01 4.97 -3.25
C LEU A 281 7.62 4.20 -1.97
N SER A 282 7.40 2.87 -2.06
CA SER A 282 7.29 2.05 -0.84
C SER A 282 8.62 2.02 -0.08
N GLY A 283 9.74 1.96 -0.79
CA GLY A 283 11.09 2.15 -0.22
C GLY A 283 11.31 3.54 0.36
N GLU A 284 10.75 4.59 -0.25
CA GLU A 284 10.75 5.95 0.29
C GLU A 284 10.00 6.03 1.63
N MET A 285 8.83 5.36 1.73
CA MET A 285 8.12 5.24 3.00
C MET A 285 8.95 4.48 4.06
N MET A 286 9.70 3.45 3.65
CA MET A 286 10.64 2.74 4.53
C MET A 286 11.74 3.67 5.05
N LEU A 287 12.34 4.49 4.20
CA LEU A 287 13.33 5.49 4.62
C LEU A 287 12.74 6.47 5.65
N LYS A 288 11.52 6.96 5.45
CA LYS A 288 10.83 7.81 6.43
C LYS A 288 10.61 7.10 7.76
N TYR A 289 10.23 5.83 7.72
CA TYR A 289 10.02 5.01 8.91
C TYR A 289 11.32 4.81 9.70
N LEU A 290 12.44 4.60 9.01
CA LEU A 290 13.79 4.50 9.57
C LEU A 290 14.35 5.82 10.11
N GLY A 291 13.67 6.96 9.86
CA GLY A 291 14.14 8.28 10.25
C GLY A 291 15.04 8.97 9.22
N GLU A 292 15.34 8.31 8.10
CA GLU A 292 16.17 8.81 7.00
C GLU A 292 15.40 9.79 6.09
N ARG A 293 14.83 10.84 6.69
CA ARG A 293 13.95 11.79 5.99
C ARG A 293 14.61 12.49 4.81
N LYS A 294 15.91 12.82 4.91
CA LYS A 294 16.64 13.46 3.82
C LYS A 294 16.80 12.55 2.62
N ALA A 295 17.12 11.27 2.87
CA ALA A 295 17.20 10.26 1.82
C ALA A 295 15.82 10.02 1.18
N ALA A 296 14.76 9.93 1.97
CA ALA A 296 13.39 9.83 1.48
C ALA A 296 13.00 11.00 0.57
N GLU A 297 13.36 12.24 0.96
CA GLU A 297 13.08 13.44 0.16
C GLU A 297 13.85 13.43 -1.18
N LYS A 298 15.10 12.96 -1.19
CA LYS A 298 15.85 12.77 -2.45
C LYS A 298 15.12 11.81 -3.40
N VAL A 299 14.68 10.66 -2.90
CA VAL A 299 13.94 9.66 -3.69
C VAL A 299 12.64 10.25 -4.23
N TRP A 300 11.82 10.86 -3.37
CA TRP A 300 10.57 11.51 -3.78
C TRP A 300 10.80 12.53 -4.89
N ASN A 301 11.75 13.44 -4.70
CA ASN A 301 12.03 14.51 -5.67
C ASN A 301 12.57 13.94 -6.99
N ALA A 302 13.40 12.89 -6.96
CA ALA A 302 13.91 12.24 -8.15
C ALA A 302 12.76 11.59 -8.96
N VAL A 303 11.85 10.87 -8.30
CA VAL A 303 10.66 10.28 -8.93
C VAL A 303 9.76 11.38 -9.50
N TYR A 304 9.46 12.41 -8.69
CA TYR A 304 8.59 13.51 -9.10
C TYR A 304 9.10 14.21 -10.37
N GLU A 305 10.38 14.57 -10.42
CA GLU A 305 10.96 15.25 -11.58
C GLU A 305 11.03 14.33 -12.80
N THR A 306 11.31 13.04 -12.63
CA THR A 306 11.33 12.07 -13.73
C THR A 306 9.95 11.97 -14.39
N ILE A 307 8.89 11.85 -13.59
CA ILE A 307 7.51 11.77 -14.10
C ILE A 307 7.09 13.10 -14.70
N LYS A 308 7.42 14.23 -14.07
CA LYS A 308 7.08 15.57 -14.55
C LYS A 308 7.69 15.89 -15.91
N GLU A 309 8.93 15.49 -16.14
CA GLU A 309 9.60 15.70 -17.43
C GLU A 309 9.07 14.81 -18.56
N LYS A 310 8.47 13.65 -18.24
CA LYS A 310 7.89 12.70 -19.18
C LYS A 310 8.84 12.24 -20.30
N ARG A 311 10.14 12.21 -20.04
CA ARG A 311 11.12 11.74 -21.03
C ARG A 311 11.47 10.27 -20.84
N HIS A 312 11.56 9.84 -19.59
CA HIS A 312 11.94 8.48 -19.19
C HIS A 312 10.83 7.89 -18.32
N VAL A 313 9.67 7.64 -18.91
CA VAL A 313 8.50 7.08 -18.24
C VAL A 313 8.04 5.79 -18.92
N THR A 314 7.51 4.88 -18.15
CA THR A 314 6.99 3.60 -18.63
C THR A 314 5.69 3.76 -19.43
N TYR A 315 5.25 2.68 -20.07
CA TYR A 315 4.13 2.71 -21.01
C TYR A 315 2.81 3.24 -20.42
N ASP A 316 2.55 2.97 -19.17
CA ASP A 316 1.35 3.38 -18.44
C ASP A 316 1.30 4.90 -18.21
N LEU A 317 2.45 5.52 -17.94
CA LEU A 317 2.59 6.96 -17.81
C LEU A 317 2.76 7.69 -19.17
N ALA A 318 3.11 6.97 -20.23
CA ALA A 318 3.32 7.49 -21.57
C ALA A 318 2.04 7.50 -22.43
N LEU A 319 0.96 6.82 -22.00
CA LEU A 319 -0.28 6.65 -22.77
C LEU A 319 -1.08 7.96 -22.92
N PRO A 320 -1.86 8.10 -24.03
CA PRO A 320 -2.87 9.14 -24.15
C PRO A 320 -3.87 9.04 -22.98
N GLY A 321 -4.14 10.15 -22.32
CA GLY A 321 -4.94 10.21 -21.08
C GLY A 321 -4.07 10.46 -19.85
N TYR A 322 -2.78 10.06 -19.88
CA TYR A 322 -1.77 10.45 -18.91
C TYR A 322 -0.83 11.55 -19.41
N THR A 323 -0.89 11.87 -20.70
CA THR A 323 -0.11 12.97 -21.28
C THR A 323 -0.79 13.54 -22.52
N SER A 324 -0.78 14.86 -22.66
CA SER A 324 -1.16 15.57 -23.88
C SER A 324 -0.12 15.40 -25.01
N ARG A 325 1.09 14.94 -24.65
CA ARG A 325 2.20 14.69 -25.58
C ARG A 325 2.69 13.25 -25.40
N PRO A 326 2.15 12.28 -26.13
CA PRO A 326 2.65 10.92 -26.10
C PRO A 326 4.16 10.86 -26.39
N VAL A 327 4.88 10.15 -25.55
CA VAL A 327 6.32 9.88 -25.75
C VAL A 327 6.52 8.39 -25.95
N PRO A 328 7.61 7.97 -26.64
CA PRO A 328 7.97 6.56 -26.63
C PRO A 328 8.17 6.07 -25.20
N PRO A 329 7.55 4.96 -24.80
CA PRO A 329 7.70 4.45 -23.45
C PRO A 329 9.13 3.95 -23.21
N SER A 330 9.67 4.29 -22.04
CA SER A 330 10.93 3.74 -21.55
C SER A 330 10.72 2.36 -20.92
N LYS A 331 11.81 1.63 -20.81
CA LYS A 331 11.88 0.38 -20.04
C LYS A 331 11.87 0.67 -18.53
N CYS A 332 11.52 -0.33 -17.72
CA CYS A 332 11.66 -0.28 -16.27
C CYS A 332 13.09 0.08 -15.85
N SER A 333 14.08 -0.57 -16.46
CA SER A 333 15.51 -0.31 -16.21
C SER A 333 15.92 1.12 -16.57
N GLU A 334 15.48 1.64 -17.72
CA GLU A 334 15.82 3.00 -18.17
C GLU A 334 15.20 4.08 -17.27
N MET A 335 13.96 3.91 -16.84
CA MET A 335 13.31 4.80 -15.87
C MET A 335 14.06 4.75 -14.52
N THR A 336 14.43 3.55 -14.09
CA THR A 336 15.21 3.35 -12.85
C THR A 336 16.56 4.06 -12.92
N ASP A 337 17.30 3.93 -14.05
CA ASP A 337 18.60 4.58 -14.26
C ASP A 337 18.49 6.11 -14.15
N GLU A 338 17.44 6.68 -14.73
CA GLU A 338 17.22 8.13 -14.63
C GLU A 338 16.91 8.56 -13.18
N ILE A 339 16.08 7.79 -12.44
CA ILE A 339 15.79 8.07 -11.03
C ILE A 339 17.08 7.96 -10.19
N VAL A 340 17.89 6.91 -10.36
CA VAL A 340 19.18 6.74 -9.66
C VAL A 340 20.08 7.94 -9.90
N LYS A 341 20.31 8.32 -11.15
CA LYS A 341 21.11 9.49 -11.53
C LYS A 341 20.66 10.77 -10.81
N ARG A 342 19.34 10.96 -10.67
CA ARG A 342 18.78 12.14 -9.98
C ARG A 342 18.97 12.07 -8.47
N VAL A 343 18.92 10.89 -7.88
CA VAL A 343 19.18 10.69 -6.45
C VAL A 343 20.64 10.99 -6.12
N GLU A 344 21.58 10.50 -6.94
CA GLU A 344 23.03 10.71 -6.76
C GLU A 344 23.45 12.18 -6.96
N ALA A 345 22.76 12.91 -7.84
CA ALA A 345 23.03 14.32 -8.11
C ALA A 345 22.61 15.28 -6.99
N ARG A 346 21.89 14.79 -5.97
CA ARG A 346 21.35 15.57 -4.82
C ARG A 346 22.05 15.22 -3.52
#